data_9922268c4f0d5ad5a0f8ecc6295c6d86
#
_entry.id   9922268c4f0d5ad5a0f8ecc6295c6d86
#
_cell.length_a   1.000
_cell.length_b   1.000
_cell.length_c   1.000
_cell.angle_alpha   90.00
_cell.angle_beta   90.00
_cell.angle_gamma   90.00
#
_symmetry.space_group_name_H-M   'P 1'
#
loop_
_entity.id
_entity.type
_entity.pdbx_description
1 polymer ?
#
loop_
_entity_poly.entity_id
_entity_poly.type
_entity_poly.pdbx_seq_one_letter_code
_entity_poly.pdbx_strand_id
1 'polypeptide(L)'
;MKRMLYSTSGLLLIALLFLAFNLVTGLLLTGVRLDLTQNKLYSISAGTRQILAELKQPLDLYFYFSDSGSKELVPMRGYAQRVQELLKVYEREADGKIRLHVIDPLPFSAEEDKAAEFGLQAVPLGQGGAPVYFGLAGTDEQNNAQAIEFFAPDQEEFLEYDISRLLQTLANPKRPTLGLLSSLPANGGFDIRTQSKTEPWMLIQELRREFDLQQLKPDTQDIPKDVDILMLLHPKKLSQPTLYAIDQFVLRGGKLVAFVDPYSEQDSGEEYFGIQSKDKSSNLEPLFKAWGIHMQPGKVLGDNLYALLESSEEDGRPLPRPFTLGVPQAALSQQDPSTAGLEFIALTTAGILEPVAGASTRFTPLMYSSDSAKAFEADRFDKPADRKQMLRDQEQPSQRYVIAARVQGPVRTAFADGIEGRKDGLKEAQQVNLVVVADTDLLSDRMWLEMQDVNGRPAARPWADNASFVLNTLDNLAGSDALNSLRSRGPYSRPFVVVEQLRRQAEASFRAKRFALEESLEETEGKLQQLQGSPDKGETLSAEQQATVRQFLQEKTRIRKELREVQYQLNANIDELGRTLKMLNIAAVPLLLSLGMLLVWAVRYLRRSKDLSRKSAPLGKVAGSRRA
;
A
#
# COMPACT_ATOMS: atom_id res chain seq x y z
N MET A 1 -4.34 -49.98 -40.23
CA MET A 1 -4.36 -49.23 -38.93
C MET A 1 -5.38 -48.08 -38.86
N LYS A 2 -5.49 -47.14 -39.79
CA LYS A 2 -6.45 -46.01 -39.68
C LYS A 2 -7.94 -46.40 -39.64
N ARG A 3 -8.37 -47.54 -40.21
CA ARG A 3 -9.76 -47.99 -40.18
C ARG A 3 -10.17 -48.71 -38.86
N MET A 4 -9.20 -49.27 -38.11
CA MET A 4 -9.47 -49.90 -36.81
C MET A 4 -9.68 -48.87 -35.69
N LEU A 5 -9.03 -47.71 -35.76
CA LEU A 5 -9.15 -46.63 -34.76
C LEU A 5 -10.51 -45.92 -34.78
N TYR A 6 -11.27 -45.99 -35.90
CA TYR A 6 -12.60 -45.37 -36.04
C TYR A 6 -13.75 -46.40 -36.02
N SER A 7 -13.44 -47.67 -35.69
CA SER A 7 -14.48 -48.67 -35.42
C SER A 7 -15.04 -48.46 -34.01
N THR A 8 -16.28 -48.87 -33.75
CA THR A 8 -16.89 -48.80 -32.43
C THR A 8 -16.03 -49.45 -31.32
N SER A 9 -15.36 -50.57 -31.67
CA SER A 9 -14.41 -51.25 -30.80
C SER A 9 -13.12 -50.46 -30.57
N GLY A 10 -12.62 -49.71 -31.56
CA GLY A 10 -11.46 -48.82 -31.38
C GLY A 10 -11.75 -47.60 -30.53
N LEU A 11 -12.94 -47.03 -30.67
CA LEU A 11 -13.42 -45.91 -29.81
C LEU A 11 -13.62 -46.37 -28.37
N LEU A 12 -14.16 -47.57 -28.15
CA LEU A 12 -14.31 -48.16 -26.81
C LEU A 12 -12.97 -48.45 -26.15
N LEU A 13 -11.97 -48.92 -26.89
CA LEU A 13 -10.60 -49.13 -26.40
C LEU A 13 -9.94 -47.80 -26.02
N ILE A 14 -10.09 -46.75 -26.84
CA ILE A 14 -9.55 -45.41 -26.53
C ILE A 14 -10.24 -44.84 -25.28
N ALA A 15 -11.56 -44.99 -25.11
CA ALA A 15 -12.27 -44.56 -23.94
C ALA A 15 -11.80 -45.30 -22.67
N LEU A 16 -11.59 -46.62 -22.79
CA LEU A 16 -11.08 -47.45 -21.68
C LEU A 16 -9.63 -47.10 -21.30
N LEU A 17 -8.77 -46.87 -22.29
CA LEU A 17 -7.39 -46.38 -22.07
C LEU A 17 -7.37 -44.99 -21.44
N PHE A 18 -8.28 -44.09 -21.85
CA PHE A 18 -8.40 -42.77 -21.27
C PHE A 18 -8.90 -42.85 -19.81
N LEU A 19 -9.87 -43.72 -19.54
CA LEU A 19 -10.35 -43.97 -18.17
C LEU A 19 -9.25 -44.58 -17.29
N ALA A 20 -8.53 -45.59 -17.79
CA ALA A 20 -7.39 -46.19 -17.08
C ALA A 20 -6.26 -45.18 -16.84
N PHE A 21 -5.95 -44.35 -17.83
CA PHE A 21 -4.96 -43.27 -17.69
C PHE A 21 -5.37 -42.26 -16.62
N ASN A 22 -6.65 -41.82 -16.61
CA ASN A 22 -7.16 -40.93 -15.54
C ASN A 22 -7.12 -41.58 -14.16
N LEU A 23 -7.47 -42.86 -14.06
CA LEU A 23 -7.41 -43.61 -12.80
C LEU A 23 -5.96 -43.76 -12.30
N VAL A 24 -5.04 -44.13 -13.18
CA VAL A 24 -3.62 -44.29 -12.85
C VAL A 24 -2.96 -42.96 -12.51
N THR A 25 -3.24 -41.90 -13.29
CA THR A 25 -2.74 -40.56 -12.97
C THR A 25 -3.35 -40.02 -11.68
N GLY A 26 -4.62 -40.25 -11.41
CA GLY A 26 -5.29 -39.89 -10.16
C GLY A 26 -4.72 -40.61 -8.93
N LEU A 27 -4.27 -41.85 -9.07
CA LEU A 27 -3.67 -42.64 -7.98
C LEU A 27 -2.17 -42.38 -7.78
N LEU A 28 -1.41 -42.23 -8.87
CA LEU A 28 0.06 -42.09 -8.82
C LEU A 28 0.55 -40.65 -8.73
N LEU A 29 -0.25 -39.67 -9.20
CA LEU A 29 0.12 -38.25 -9.23
C LEU A 29 -0.62 -37.40 -8.22
N THR A 30 -1.20 -37.99 -7.18
CA THR A 30 -1.94 -37.28 -6.13
C THR A 30 -1.12 -36.22 -5.36
N GLY A 31 0.18 -36.10 -5.62
CA GLY A 31 1.06 -35.08 -5.01
C GLY A 31 1.78 -34.17 -6.02
N VAL A 32 1.69 -34.46 -7.30
CA VAL A 32 2.43 -33.68 -8.32
C VAL A 32 1.53 -32.57 -8.85
N ARG A 33 1.71 -31.36 -8.32
CA ARG A 33 1.09 -30.12 -8.88
C ARG A 33 2.17 -29.36 -9.64
N LEU A 34 1.97 -29.15 -10.94
CA LEU A 34 2.75 -28.22 -11.73
C LEU A 34 2.03 -26.88 -11.73
N ASP A 35 2.57 -25.95 -10.96
CA ASP A 35 2.08 -24.58 -10.96
C ASP A 35 2.61 -23.86 -12.21
N LEU A 36 1.75 -23.75 -13.22
CA LEU A 36 2.03 -23.08 -14.50
C LEU A 36 1.66 -21.60 -14.47
N THR A 37 1.20 -21.09 -13.33
CA THR A 37 0.90 -19.66 -13.17
C THR A 37 2.20 -18.87 -13.19
N GLN A 38 2.18 -17.67 -13.80
CA GLN A 38 3.38 -16.85 -13.97
C GLN A 38 4.02 -16.48 -12.62
N ASN A 39 3.21 -16.33 -11.55
CA ASN A 39 3.64 -15.96 -10.20
C ASN A 39 3.64 -17.15 -9.22
N LYS A 40 3.50 -18.39 -9.71
CA LYS A 40 3.45 -19.61 -8.87
C LYS A 40 2.45 -19.50 -7.71
N LEU A 41 1.23 -19.09 -8.02
CA LEU A 41 0.19 -18.73 -7.07
C LEU A 41 -0.29 -19.88 -6.16
N TYR A 42 -0.13 -21.14 -6.59
CA TYR A 42 -0.54 -22.35 -5.86
C TYR A 42 0.61 -23.09 -5.20
N SER A 43 1.80 -22.46 -5.12
CA SER A 43 2.97 -22.99 -4.44
C SER A 43 3.52 -21.96 -3.47
N ILE A 44 3.97 -22.42 -2.30
CA ILE A 44 4.58 -21.53 -1.30
C ILE A 44 6.00 -21.14 -1.71
N SER A 45 6.44 -19.97 -1.22
CA SER A 45 7.76 -19.40 -1.49
C SER A 45 8.90 -20.15 -0.78
N ALA A 46 10.14 -19.79 -1.12
CA ALA A 46 11.30 -20.28 -0.39
C ALA A 46 11.32 -19.76 1.06
N GLY A 47 10.91 -18.49 1.30
CA GLY A 47 10.82 -17.92 2.63
C GLY A 47 9.79 -18.63 3.51
N THR A 48 8.60 -18.93 2.97
CA THR A 48 7.59 -19.72 3.69
C THR A 48 8.14 -21.10 4.06
N ARG A 49 8.79 -21.81 3.15
CA ARG A 49 9.41 -23.10 3.46
C ARG A 49 10.46 -23.00 4.55
N GLN A 50 11.25 -21.94 4.56
CA GLN A 50 12.23 -21.69 5.61
C GLN A 50 11.53 -21.48 6.96
N ILE A 51 10.47 -20.66 7.04
CA ILE A 51 9.69 -20.44 8.25
C ILE A 51 9.10 -21.77 8.75
N LEU A 52 8.52 -22.58 7.86
CA LEU A 52 7.97 -23.89 8.23
C LEU A 52 9.03 -24.86 8.73
N ALA A 53 10.23 -24.85 8.14
CA ALA A 53 11.35 -25.68 8.58
C ALA A 53 11.87 -25.28 9.97
N GLU A 54 11.82 -23.98 10.31
CA GLU A 54 12.27 -23.42 11.60
C GLU A 54 11.26 -23.63 12.75
N LEU A 55 10.03 -24.07 12.47
CA LEU A 55 9.04 -24.39 13.51
C LEU A 55 9.59 -25.48 14.43
N LYS A 56 9.60 -25.23 15.74
CA LYS A 56 10.13 -26.13 16.77
C LYS A 56 9.06 -27.00 17.41
N GLN A 57 7.82 -26.53 17.44
CA GLN A 57 6.67 -27.18 18.08
C GLN A 57 5.45 -27.14 17.15
N PRO A 58 4.51 -28.08 17.34
CA PRO A 58 3.27 -28.10 16.57
C PRO A 58 2.41 -26.87 16.83
N LEU A 59 1.73 -26.41 15.78
CA LEU A 59 0.78 -25.32 15.82
C LEU A 59 -0.57 -25.81 15.32
N ASP A 60 -1.66 -25.39 15.96
CA ASP A 60 -3.02 -25.60 15.49
C ASP A 60 -3.53 -24.36 14.78
N LEU A 61 -4.00 -24.51 13.54
CA LEU A 61 -4.61 -23.47 12.74
C LEU A 61 -6.10 -23.72 12.61
N TYR A 62 -6.91 -22.74 12.95
CA TYR A 62 -8.38 -22.76 12.88
C TYR A 62 -8.83 -21.78 11.81
N PHE A 63 -9.20 -22.30 10.66
CA PHE A 63 -9.73 -21.51 9.55
C PHE A 63 -11.25 -21.44 9.66
N TYR A 64 -11.76 -20.23 9.91
CA TYR A 64 -13.17 -19.94 10.04
C TYR A 64 -13.70 -19.32 8.75
N PHE A 65 -14.71 -19.94 8.16
CA PHE A 65 -15.44 -19.38 7.03
C PHE A 65 -16.92 -19.77 7.11
N SER A 66 -17.81 -18.75 7.20
CA SER A 66 -19.27 -18.95 7.24
C SER A 66 -19.79 -19.34 5.84
N ASP A 67 -19.50 -20.57 5.38
CA ASP A 67 -19.90 -21.06 4.05
C ASP A 67 -21.43 -21.12 3.91
N SER A 68 -22.10 -21.58 4.96
CA SER A 68 -23.57 -21.68 5.02
C SER A 68 -24.27 -20.33 4.92
N GLY A 69 -23.67 -19.27 5.47
CA GLY A 69 -24.19 -17.89 5.47
C GLY A 69 -23.82 -17.07 4.22
N SER A 70 -22.86 -17.53 3.40
CA SER A 70 -22.29 -16.78 2.28
C SER A 70 -22.70 -17.26 0.89
N LYS A 71 -23.82 -18.02 0.76
CA LYS A 71 -24.23 -18.66 -0.51
C LYS A 71 -24.39 -17.69 -1.69
N GLU A 72 -24.78 -16.46 -1.43
CA GLU A 72 -24.98 -15.42 -2.45
C GLU A 72 -23.68 -14.68 -2.81
N LEU A 73 -22.59 -14.90 -2.08
CA LEU A 73 -21.32 -14.18 -2.20
C LEU A 73 -20.28 -14.99 -2.97
N VAL A 74 -20.56 -15.27 -4.24
CA VAL A 74 -19.71 -16.11 -5.10
C VAL A 74 -18.22 -15.68 -5.13
N PRO A 75 -17.87 -14.39 -5.24
CA PRO A 75 -16.46 -13.97 -5.21
C PRO A 75 -15.76 -14.31 -3.90
N MET A 76 -16.40 -14.07 -2.76
CA MET A 76 -15.85 -14.36 -1.44
C MET A 76 -15.63 -15.86 -1.20
N ARG A 77 -16.58 -16.69 -1.64
CA ARG A 77 -16.43 -18.16 -1.58
C ARG A 77 -15.26 -18.65 -2.42
N GLY A 78 -15.07 -18.07 -3.61
CA GLY A 78 -13.90 -18.36 -4.45
C GLY A 78 -12.58 -18.01 -3.77
N TYR A 79 -12.55 -16.88 -3.06
CA TYR A 79 -11.37 -16.48 -2.30
C TYR A 79 -11.16 -17.37 -1.06
N ALA A 80 -12.21 -17.67 -0.30
CA ALA A 80 -12.13 -18.59 0.85
C ALA A 80 -11.63 -19.98 0.45
N GLN A 81 -12.05 -20.51 -0.69
CA GLN A 81 -11.53 -21.76 -1.22
C GLN A 81 -10.02 -21.68 -1.51
N ARG A 82 -9.53 -20.57 -2.07
CA ARG A 82 -8.10 -20.37 -2.30
C ARG A 82 -7.30 -20.29 -1.00
N VAL A 83 -7.80 -19.55 -0.01
CA VAL A 83 -7.19 -19.51 1.35
C VAL A 83 -7.07 -20.92 1.93
N GLN A 84 -8.16 -21.68 1.89
CA GLN A 84 -8.17 -23.05 2.37
C GLN A 84 -7.20 -23.97 1.64
N GLU A 85 -7.11 -23.86 0.29
CA GLU A 85 -6.15 -24.64 -0.50
C GLU A 85 -4.70 -24.26 -0.16
N LEU A 86 -4.41 -22.98 0.05
CA LEU A 86 -3.10 -22.52 0.48
C LEU A 86 -2.75 -23.05 1.87
N LEU A 87 -3.67 -22.98 2.84
CA LEU A 87 -3.47 -23.53 4.20
C LEU A 87 -3.19 -25.04 4.18
N LYS A 88 -3.85 -25.82 3.32
CA LYS A 88 -3.54 -27.23 3.09
C LYS A 88 -2.14 -27.45 2.53
N VAL A 89 -1.60 -26.50 1.76
CA VAL A 89 -0.20 -26.55 1.31
C VAL A 89 0.74 -26.33 2.50
N TYR A 90 0.44 -25.36 3.37
CA TYR A 90 1.21 -25.11 4.60
C TYR A 90 1.23 -26.35 5.50
N GLU A 91 0.07 -26.97 5.78
CA GLU A 91 -0.04 -28.18 6.58
C GLU A 91 0.83 -29.32 6.03
N ARG A 92 0.78 -29.55 4.72
CA ARG A 92 1.57 -30.59 4.06
C ARG A 92 3.08 -30.33 4.08
N GLU A 93 3.50 -29.09 3.82
CA GLU A 93 4.91 -28.69 3.75
C GLU A 93 5.54 -28.52 5.16
N ALA A 94 4.71 -28.42 6.20
CA ALA A 94 5.17 -28.30 7.58
C ALA A 94 5.56 -29.64 8.23
N ASP A 95 5.50 -30.75 7.50
CA ASP A 95 5.92 -32.09 7.97
C ASP A 95 5.32 -32.48 9.33
N GLY A 96 4.00 -32.28 9.48
CA GLY A 96 3.24 -32.60 10.70
C GLY A 96 3.32 -31.57 11.83
N LYS A 97 4.01 -30.45 11.62
CA LYS A 97 4.10 -29.35 12.60
C LYS A 97 2.93 -28.36 12.52
N ILE A 98 2.03 -28.51 11.56
CA ILE A 98 0.79 -27.74 11.45
C ILE A 98 -0.38 -28.70 11.38
N ARG A 99 -1.42 -28.42 12.16
CA ARG A 99 -2.72 -29.11 12.13
C ARG A 99 -3.79 -28.09 11.73
N LEU A 100 -4.44 -28.33 10.61
CA LEU A 100 -5.45 -27.42 10.06
C LEU A 100 -6.87 -27.88 10.42
N HIS A 101 -7.62 -27.03 11.09
CA HIS A 101 -9.03 -27.20 11.41
C HIS A 101 -9.86 -26.24 10.55
N VAL A 102 -10.78 -26.77 9.73
CA VAL A 102 -11.68 -25.96 8.90
C VAL A 102 -13.06 -25.94 9.55
N ILE A 103 -13.56 -24.75 9.86
CA ILE A 103 -14.75 -24.53 10.68
C ILE A 103 -15.73 -23.63 9.93
N ASP A 104 -16.99 -24.06 9.84
CA ASP A 104 -18.13 -23.24 9.35
C ASP A 104 -18.97 -22.82 10.56
N PRO A 105 -18.73 -21.63 11.16
CA PRO A 105 -19.45 -21.19 12.33
C PRO A 105 -20.89 -20.85 11.97
N LEU A 106 -21.82 -21.57 12.58
CA LEU A 106 -23.25 -21.29 12.45
C LEU A 106 -23.65 -20.20 13.45
N PRO A 107 -24.63 -19.34 13.13
CA PRO A 107 -25.13 -18.36 14.08
C PRO A 107 -25.57 -19.01 15.40
N PHE A 108 -25.14 -18.42 16.51
CA PHE A 108 -25.41 -18.89 17.90
C PHE A 108 -24.84 -20.28 18.23
N SER A 109 -23.76 -20.69 17.56
CA SER A 109 -23.05 -21.94 17.85
C SER A 109 -21.83 -21.73 18.76
N ALA A 110 -21.34 -22.80 19.37
CA ALA A 110 -20.10 -22.78 20.16
C ALA A 110 -18.87 -22.43 19.30
N GLU A 111 -18.91 -22.72 17.99
CA GLU A 111 -17.87 -22.36 17.03
C GLU A 111 -17.84 -20.85 16.79
N GLU A 112 -19.00 -20.17 16.78
CA GLU A 112 -19.09 -18.72 16.69
C GLU A 112 -18.51 -18.06 17.95
N ASP A 113 -18.89 -18.55 19.13
CA ASP A 113 -18.34 -18.06 20.42
C ASP A 113 -16.82 -18.19 20.44
N LYS A 114 -16.30 -19.31 19.96
CA LYS A 114 -14.85 -19.56 19.90
C LYS A 114 -14.15 -18.69 18.87
N ALA A 115 -14.79 -18.38 17.73
CA ALA A 115 -14.26 -17.43 16.76
C ALA A 115 -14.12 -16.03 17.37
N ALA A 116 -15.13 -15.58 18.12
CA ALA A 116 -15.09 -14.31 18.85
C ALA A 116 -14.03 -14.29 19.96
N GLU A 117 -13.83 -15.43 20.69
CA GLU A 117 -12.78 -15.58 21.70
C GLU A 117 -11.38 -15.42 21.11
N PHE A 118 -11.16 -15.91 19.88
CA PHE A 118 -9.91 -15.70 19.13
C PHE A 118 -9.76 -14.30 18.56
N GLY A 119 -10.76 -13.41 18.72
CA GLY A 119 -10.73 -12.04 18.20
C GLY A 119 -11.09 -11.92 16.72
N LEU A 120 -11.68 -12.94 16.10
CA LEU A 120 -12.11 -12.86 14.71
C LEU A 120 -13.30 -11.92 14.57
N GLN A 121 -13.31 -11.11 13.49
CA GLN A 121 -14.37 -10.15 13.24
C GLN A 121 -15.48 -10.75 12.37
N ALA A 122 -16.70 -10.62 12.86
CA ALA A 122 -17.91 -10.90 12.08
C ALA A 122 -18.30 -9.67 11.26
N VAL A 123 -18.16 -9.73 9.94
CA VAL A 123 -18.46 -8.63 9.04
C VAL A 123 -19.89 -8.75 8.53
N PRO A 124 -20.79 -7.75 8.77
CA PRO A 124 -22.13 -7.73 8.21
C PRO A 124 -22.05 -7.45 6.71
N LEU A 125 -22.57 -8.34 5.89
CA LEU A 125 -22.61 -8.21 4.44
C LEU A 125 -23.98 -7.75 3.98
N GLY A 126 -24.08 -6.47 3.61
CA GLY A 126 -25.32 -5.82 3.17
C GLY A 126 -26.24 -5.37 4.31
N GLN A 127 -27.32 -4.63 3.94
CA GLN A 127 -28.31 -4.19 4.92
C GLN A 127 -29.17 -5.37 5.41
N GLY A 128 -28.92 -5.81 6.66
CA GLY A 128 -29.69 -6.88 7.31
C GLY A 128 -29.22 -8.31 7.04
N GLY A 129 -28.06 -8.53 6.43
CA GLY A 129 -27.44 -9.85 6.28
C GLY A 129 -26.86 -10.39 7.59
N ALA A 130 -26.86 -11.72 7.74
CA ALA A 130 -26.15 -12.36 8.87
C ALA A 130 -24.65 -12.04 8.77
N PRO A 131 -23.98 -11.78 9.90
CA PRO A 131 -22.54 -11.53 9.91
C PRO A 131 -21.77 -12.78 9.44
N VAL A 132 -20.72 -12.56 8.66
CA VAL A 132 -19.88 -13.62 8.09
C VAL A 132 -18.49 -13.55 8.72
N TYR A 133 -18.03 -14.66 9.26
CA TYR A 133 -16.64 -14.86 9.66
C TYR A 133 -15.83 -15.33 8.45
N PHE A 134 -14.68 -14.73 8.27
CA PHE A 134 -13.70 -15.15 7.28
C PHE A 134 -12.30 -14.81 7.78
N GLY A 135 -11.74 -15.66 8.63
CA GLY A 135 -10.48 -15.38 9.30
C GLY A 135 -9.70 -16.67 9.65
N LEU A 136 -8.54 -16.49 10.23
CA LEU A 136 -7.65 -17.55 10.65
C LEU A 136 -7.18 -17.29 12.07
N ALA A 137 -7.37 -18.22 12.98
CA ALA A 137 -6.70 -18.23 14.27
C ALA A 137 -5.63 -19.33 14.30
N GLY A 138 -4.56 -19.08 15.04
CA GLY A 138 -3.53 -20.08 15.32
C GLY A 138 -3.23 -20.14 16.81
N THR A 139 -2.89 -21.34 17.33
CA THR A 139 -2.46 -21.52 18.71
C THR A 139 -1.20 -22.38 18.78
N ASP A 140 -0.35 -22.09 19.78
CA ASP A 140 0.77 -22.96 20.16
C ASP A 140 0.37 -23.97 21.26
N GLU A 141 1.30 -24.81 21.70
CA GLU A 141 1.08 -25.80 22.79
C GLU A 141 0.80 -25.13 24.15
N GLN A 142 1.13 -23.87 24.34
CA GLN A 142 0.89 -23.09 25.54
C GLN A 142 -0.45 -22.33 25.50
N ASN A 143 -1.25 -22.52 24.43
CA ASN A 143 -2.48 -21.80 24.13
C ASN A 143 -2.28 -20.27 23.91
N ASN A 144 -1.07 -19.81 23.56
CA ASN A 144 -0.94 -18.46 23.02
C ASN A 144 -1.64 -18.41 21.66
N ALA A 145 -2.50 -17.42 21.47
CA ALA A 145 -3.28 -17.28 20.26
C ALA A 145 -2.84 -16.06 19.45
N GLN A 146 -2.86 -16.21 18.12
CA GLN A 146 -2.73 -15.13 17.15
C GLN A 146 -3.82 -15.28 16.10
N ALA A 147 -4.32 -14.18 15.54
CA ALA A 147 -5.38 -14.25 14.57
C ALA A 147 -5.18 -13.27 13.41
N ILE A 148 -5.64 -13.68 12.22
CA ILE A 148 -5.98 -12.81 11.12
C ILE A 148 -7.49 -12.62 11.23
N GLU A 149 -7.91 -11.44 11.70
CA GLU A 149 -9.29 -11.15 12.11
C GLU A 149 -10.28 -11.32 10.95
N PHE A 150 -9.88 -10.90 9.75
CA PHE A 150 -10.66 -11.02 8.52
C PHE A 150 -9.76 -11.03 7.29
N PHE A 151 -10.02 -11.95 6.35
CA PHE A 151 -9.35 -11.97 5.04
C PHE A 151 -10.06 -11.04 4.06
N ALA A 152 -9.52 -9.84 3.90
CA ALA A 152 -10.04 -8.86 2.95
C ALA A 152 -9.65 -9.25 1.50
N PRO A 153 -10.61 -9.31 0.55
CA PRO A 153 -10.32 -9.71 -0.83
C PRO A 153 -9.35 -8.79 -1.58
N ASP A 154 -9.27 -7.53 -1.23
CA ASP A 154 -8.33 -6.53 -1.75
C ASP A 154 -6.89 -6.72 -1.24
N GLN A 155 -6.70 -7.47 -0.16
CA GLN A 155 -5.41 -7.84 0.42
C GLN A 155 -4.94 -9.25 0.03
N GLU A 156 -5.57 -9.90 -0.94
CA GLU A 156 -5.23 -11.26 -1.38
C GLU A 156 -3.75 -11.45 -1.76
N GLU A 157 -3.09 -10.40 -2.24
CA GLU A 157 -1.67 -10.44 -2.60
C GLU A 157 -0.73 -10.66 -1.41
N PHE A 158 -1.18 -10.32 -0.19
CA PHE A 158 -0.43 -10.49 1.07
C PHE A 158 -0.78 -11.77 1.82
N LEU A 159 -1.68 -12.59 1.30
CA LEU A 159 -2.20 -13.80 1.97
C LEU A 159 -1.08 -14.72 2.47
N GLU A 160 -0.08 -15.02 1.64
CA GLU A 160 1.06 -15.87 2.03
C GLU A 160 1.92 -15.20 3.10
N TYR A 161 2.07 -13.88 3.03
CA TYR A 161 2.80 -13.10 4.02
C TYR A 161 2.08 -13.11 5.37
N ASP A 162 0.78 -12.81 5.40
CA ASP A 162 -0.01 -12.72 6.64
C ASP A 162 -0.07 -14.06 7.37
N ILE A 163 -0.28 -15.17 6.64
CA ILE A 163 -0.25 -16.51 7.21
C ILE A 163 1.15 -16.83 7.77
N SER A 164 2.21 -16.54 7.03
CA SER A 164 3.59 -16.80 7.45
C SER A 164 3.99 -15.94 8.65
N ARG A 165 3.53 -14.68 8.71
CA ARG A 165 3.71 -13.79 9.85
C ARG A 165 3.02 -14.36 11.12
N LEU A 166 1.76 -14.80 11.00
CA LEU A 166 1.02 -15.42 12.10
C LEU A 166 1.82 -16.62 12.65
N LEU A 167 2.31 -17.50 11.78
CA LEU A 167 3.11 -18.65 12.17
C LEU A 167 4.42 -18.25 12.85
N GLN A 168 5.11 -17.24 12.33
CA GLN A 168 6.36 -16.75 12.91
C GLN A 168 6.14 -16.15 14.30
N THR A 169 5.06 -15.38 14.48
CA THR A 169 4.70 -14.78 15.78
C THR A 169 4.36 -15.87 16.81
N LEU A 170 3.63 -16.91 16.43
CA LEU A 170 3.34 -18.06 17.31
C LEU A 170 4.61 -18.85 17.65
N ALA A 171 5.51 -19.03 16.69
CA ALA A 171 6.77 -19.74 16.91
C ALA A 171 7.75 -18.96 17.80
N ASN A 172 7.63 -17.63 17.84
CA ASN A 172 8.48 -16.73 18.60
C ASN A 172 7.63 -15.70 19.36
N PRO A 173 7.03 -16.07 20.50
CA PRO A 173 6.10 -15.23 21.25
C PRO A 173 6.77 -14.05 21.97
N LYS A 174 8.11 -13.94 21.93
CA LYS A 174 8.82 -12.81 22.51
C LYS A 174 8.57 -11.56 21.65
N ARG A 175 8.01 -10.52 22.28
CA ARG A 175 7.84 -9.22 21.62
C ARG A 175 9.19 -8.65 21.20
N PRO A 176 9.34 -8.11 19.97
CA PRO A 176 10.56 -7.43 19.57
C PRO A 176 10.82 -6.19 20.44
N THR A 177 12.09 -5.95 20.76
CA THR A 177 12.50 -4.77 21.53
C THR A 177 12.69 -3.58 20.59
N LEU A 178 11.89 -2.53 20.79
CA LEU A 178 11.94 -1.28 20.04
C LEU A 178 12.67 -0.20 20.83
N GLY A 179 13.88 0.18 20.42
CA GLY A 179 14.57 1.33 20.96
C GLY A 179 14.01 2.63 20.33
N LEU A 180 13.47 3.53 21.14
CA LEU A 180 12.97 4.83 20.67
C LEU A 180 13.91 5.94 21.14
N LEU A 181 14.54 6.65 20.19
CA LEU A 181 15.28 7.88 20.41
C LEU A 181 14.51 9.04 19.78
N SER A 182 14.03 9.96 20.60
CA SER A 182 13.20 11.08 20.15
C SER A 182 13.69 12.41 20.73
N SER A 183 13.76 13.44 19.87
CA SER A 183 13.94 14.83 20.31
C SER A 183 12.61 15.59 20.43
N LEU A 184 11.49 14.95 20.05
CA LEU A 184 10.14 15.49 20.25
C LEU A 184 9.50 14.90 21.51
N PRO A 185 8.51 15.58 22.12
CA PRO A 185 7.85 15.14 23.36
C PRO A 185 6.80 14.03 23.12
N ALA A 186 7.09 13.09 22.20
CA ALA A 186 6.16 12.04 21.81
C ALA A 186 5.77 11.09 22.96
N ASN A 187 6.66 10.92 23.95
CA ASN A 187 6.37 10.13 25.16
C ASN A 187 5.57 10.86 26.24
N GLY A 188 5.07 12.06 25.92
CA GLY A 188 4.50 12.95 26.91
C GLY A 188 5.58 13.64 27.76
N GLY A 189 5.17 14.39 28.72
CA GLY A 189 6.08 15.15 29.58
C GLY A 189 5.38 16.23 30.36
N PHE A 190 6.10 17.29 30.68
CA PHE A 190 5.56 18.48 31.33
C PHE A 190 5.80 19.70 30.42
N ASP A 191 4.73 20.29 29.93
CA ASP A 191 4.81 21.54 29.18
C ASP A 191 4.91 22.71 30.15
N ILE A 192 6.09 23.34 30.16
CA ILE A 192 6.40 24.48 31.06
C ILE A 192 5.50 25.68 30.73
N ARG A 193 5.12 25.87 29.48
CA ARG A 193 4.32 27.02 29.01
C ARG A 193 2.87 26.92 29.50
N THR A 194 2.28 25.74 29.41
CA THR A 194 0.90 25.49 29.86
C THR A 194 0.84 25.02 31.32
N GLN A 195 2.00 24.75 31.93
CA GLN A 195 2.13 24.16 33.27
C GLN A 195 1.29 22.90 33.46
N SER A 196 1.13 22.12 32.39
CA SER A 196 0.34 20.91 32.39
C SER A 196 1.16 19.69 31.96
N LYS A 197 0.75 18.53 32.44
CA LYS A 197 1.28 17.25 31.99
C LYS A 197 0.71 16.98 30.61
N THR A 198 1.59 16.65 29.64
CA THR A 198 1.20 16.17 28.33
C THR A 198 1.21 14.64 28.31
N GLU A 199 0.14 14.06 27.78
CA GLU A 199 0.06 12.61 27.60
C GLU A 199 0.94 12.16 26.41
N PRO A 200 1.41 10.91 26.41
CA PRO A 200 2.06 10.34 25.24
C PRO A 200 1.14 10.35 24.02
N TRP A 201 1.70 10.53 22.83
CA TRP A 201 0.95 10.38 21.59
C TRP A 201 0.30 9.00 21.52
N MET A 202 -0.90 8.92 20.95
CA MET A 202 -1.63 7.65 20.82
C MET A 202 -0.81 6.59 20.10
N LEU A 203 -0.05 6.98 19.07
CA LEU A 203 0.88 6.07 18.39
C LEU A 203 1.89 5.44 19.35
N ILE A 204 2.47 6.19 20.28
CA ILE A 204 3.42 5.64 21.27
C ILE A 204 2.72 4.65 22.21
N GLN A 205 1.45 4.89 22.52
CA GLN A 205 0.66 3.95 23.33
C GLN A 205 0.41 2.64 22.57
N GLU A 206 0.10 2.71 21.26
CA GLU A 206 -0.04 1.53 20.42
C GLU A 206 1.30 0.77 20.29
N LEU A 207 2.43 1.48 20.10
CA LEU A 207 3.74 0.85 20.04
C LEU A 207 4.09 0.09 21.33
N ARG A 208 3.68 0.59 22.51
CA ARG A 208 3.88 -0.13 23.80
C ARG A 208 3.03 -1.39 23.93
N ARG A 209 1.93 -1.52 23.17
CA ARG A 209 1.12 -2.75 23.16
C ARG A 209 1.77 -3.84 22.33
N GLU A 210 2.39 -3.48 21.20
CA GLU A 210 2.93 -4.43 20.23
C GLU A 210 4.41 -4.76 20.50
N PHE A 211 5.21 -3.83 21.02
CA PHE A 211 6.64 -3.92 21.20
C PHE A 211 7.07 -3.74 22.67
N ASP A 212 8.22 -4.31 23.04
CA ASP A 212 8.92 -3.93 24.26
C ASP A 212 9.66 -2.60 24.02
N LEU A 213 9.02 -1.48 24.38
CA LEU A 213 9.48 -0.13 24.06
C LEU A 213 10.52 0.36 25.08
N GLN A 214 11.80 0.45 24.66
CA GLN A 214 12.89 1.04 25.42
C GLN A 214 13.16 2.48 24.98
N GLN A 215 12.99 3.43 25.89
CA GLN A 215 13.31 4.83 25.59
C GLN A 215 14.81 5.07 25.72
N LEU A 216 15.44 5.54 24.65
CA LEU A 216 16.84 5.93 24.60
C LEU A 216 17.00 7.45 24.72
N LYS A 217 18.04 7.89 25.40
CA LYS A 217 18.34 9.31 25.52
C LYS A 217 19.05 9.83 24.27
N PRO A 218 18.87 11.12 23.89
CA PRO A 218 19.56 11.72 22.75
C PRO A 218 21.10 11.75 22.87
N ASP A 219 21.65 11.64 24.07
CA ASP A 219 23.08 11.60 24.36
C ASP A 219 23.63 10.17 24.54
N THR A 220 22.82 9.14 24.19
CA THR A 220 23.26 7.75 24.34
C THR A 220 24.50 7.45 23.53
N GLN A 221 25.45 6.76 24.13
CA GLN A 221 26.73 6.43 23.48
C GLN A 221 26.75 5.00 22.94
N ASP A 222 25.82 4.14 23.36
CA ASP A 222 25.69 2.77 22.91
C ASP A 222 24.21 2.41 22.80
N ILE A 223 23.87 1.70 21.73
CA ILE A 223 22.54 1.10 21.59
C ILE A 223 22.59 -0.29 22.25
N PRO A 224 21.70 -0.61 23.20
CA PRO A 224 21.65 -1.91 23.86
C PRO A 224 21.60 -3.07 22.87
N LYS A 225 22.19 -4.21 23.25
CA LYS A 225 22.28 -5.38 22.35
C LYS A 225 20.95 -6.11 22.16
N ASP A 226 20.03 -5.94 23.08
CA ASP A 226 18.68 -6.51 23.08
C ASP A 226 17.67 -5.68 22.27
N VAL A 227 18.07 -4.49 21.78
CA VAL A 227 17.27 -3.71 20.83
C VAL A 227 17.32 -4.38 19.46
N ASP A 228 16.15 -4.80 18.96
CA ASP A 228 15.98 -5.42 17.65
C ASP A 228 15.81 -4.35 16.55
N ILE A 229 15.02 -3.31 16.86
CA ILE A 229 14.72 -2.21 15.96
C ILE A 229 14.99 -0.88 16.65
N LEU A 230 15.62 0.04 15.94
CA LEU A 230 15.83 1.41 16.39
C LEU A 230 14.90 2.36 15.63
N MET A 231 14.04 3.06 16.36
CA MET A 231 13.22 4.14 15.84
C MET A 231 13.81 5.48 16.24
N LEU A 232 14.19 6.28 15.26
CA LEU A 232 14.68 7.64 15.42
C LEU A 232 13.56 8.61 15.04
N LEU A 233 13.13 9.41 16.01
CA LEU A 233 12.11 10.43 15.81
C LEU A 233 12.72 11.81 15.99
N HIS A 234 12.77 12.57 14.89
CA HIS A 234 13.36 13.91 14.86
C HIS A 234 14.77 13.97 15.47
N PRO A 235 15.74 13.19 14.93
CA PRO A 235 17.09 13.10 15.50
C PRO A 235 17.84 14.43 15.30
N LYS A 236 17.66 15.37 16.24
CA LYS A 236 18.17 16.74 16.16
C LYS A 236 19.44 16.89 16.97
N LYS A 237 20.48 17.47 16.36
CA LYS A 237 21.76 17.82 17.01
C LYS A 237 22.41 16.67 17.82
N LEU A 238 22.35 15.44 17.28
CA LEU A 238 22.96 14.30 17.94
C LEU A 238 24.50 14.45 18.04
N SER A 239 25.07 14.01 19.17
CA SER A 239 26.50 14.02 19.36
C SER A 239 27.22 13.02 18.46
N GLN A 240 28.52 13.24 18.18
CA GLN A 240 29.30 12.26 17.41
C GLN A 240 29.32 10.86 18.05
N PRO A 241 29.44 10.67 19.38
CA PRO A 241 29.29 9.35 19.98
C PRO A 241 27.92 8.70 19.73
N THR A 242 26.85 9.48 19.77
CA THR A 242 25.49 8.97 19.47
C THR A 242 25.35 8.56 18.01
N LEU A 243 25.80 9.38 17.06
CA LEU A 243 25.82 9.04 15.64
C LEU A 243 26.66 7.78 15.36
N TYR A 244 27.80 7.65 16.02
CA TYR A 244 28.64 6.45 15.95
C TYR A 244 27.91 5.21 16.50
N ALA A 245 27.20 5.33 17.63
CA ALA A 245 26.44 4.23 18.21
C ALA A 245 25.31 3.77 17.27
N ILE A 246 24.63 4.70 16.59
CA ILE A 246 23.60 4.41 15.58
C ILE A 246 24.22 3.71 14.37
N ASP A 247 25.35 4.20 13.85
CA ASP A 247 26.08 3.59 12.74
C ASP A 247 26.48 2.14 13.07
N GLN A 248 27.09 1.93 14.23
CA GLN A 248 27.50 0.60 14.69
C GLN A 248 26.31 -0.34 14.96
N PHE A 249 25.15 0.20 15.39
CA PHE A 249 23.92 -0.57 15.50
C PHE A 249 23.47 -1.11 14.14
N VAL A 250 23.46 -0.26 13.11
CA VAL A 250 23.08 -0.64 11.73
C VAL A 250 24.10 -1.64 11.17
N LEU A 251 25.39 -1.41 11.34
CA LEU A 251 26.44 -2.29 10.82
C LEU A 251 26.44 -3.69 11.46
N ARG A 252 26.01 -3.84 12.71
CA ARG A 252 25.87 -5.15 13.35
C ARG A 252 24.57 -5.89 12.97
N GLY A 253 23.79 -5.37 12.01
CA GLY A 253 22.54 -5.97 11.52
C GLY A 253 21.26 -5.45 12.18
N GLY A 254 21.37 -4.42 13.03
CA GLY A 254 20.21 -3.74 13.61
C GLY A 254 19.33 -3.10 12.54
N LYS A 255 18.03 -3.18 12.74
CA LYS A 255 17.02 -2.61 11.81
C LYS A 255 16.69 -1.20 12.26
N LEU A 256 16.48 -0.27 11.31
CA LEU A 256 16.28 1.14 11.66
C LEU A 256 15.12 1.74 10.87
N VAL A 257 14.28 2.51 11.57
CA VAL A 257 13.36 3.47 10.95
C VAL A 257 13.70 4.87 11.46
N ALA A 258 13.89 5.81 10.53
CA ALA A 258 14.22 7.21 10.86
C ALA A 258 13.16 8.15 10.28
N PHE A 259 12.58 8.96 11.15
CA PHE A 259 11.71 10.07 10.80
C PHE A 259 12.51 11.36 10.95
N VAL A 260 12.83 11.99 9.84
CA VAL A 260 13.59 13.24 9.75
C VAL A 260 12.71 14.32 9.11
N ASP A 261 13.05 15.59 9.30
CA ASP A 261 12.17 16.67 8.90
C ASP A 261 12.96 17.92 8.49
N PRO A 262 12.65 18.56 7.38
CA PRO A 262 13.20 19.88 7.07
C PRO A 262 12.61 20.99 7.94
N TYR A 263 11.38 20.80 8.46
CA TYR A 263 10.67 21.77 9.28
C TYR A 263 9.54 21.11 10.08
N SER A 264 9.82 20.57 11.26
CA SER A 264 8.77 19.96 12.10
C SER A 264 7.91 21.02 12.78
N GLU A 265 6.60 20.95 12.59
CA GLU A 265 5.65 21.81 13.30
C GLU A 265 5.50 21.40 14.77
N GLN A 266 5.81 20.15 15.12
CA GLN A 266 5.81 19.63 16.50
C GLN A 266 7.05 20.07 17.29
N ASP A 267 8.12 20.53 16.63
CA ASP A 267 9.28 21.09 17.31
C ASP A 267 8.96 22.52 17.78
N SER A 268 8.71 22.67 19.09
CA SER A 268 8.49 23.98 19.71
C SER A 268 9.74 24.87 19.72
N GLY A 269 10.90 24.31 19.33
CA GLY A 269 12.23 24.95 19.43
C GLY A 269 12.78 24.91 20.85
N GLU A 270 14.11 24.96 20.97
CA GLU A 270 14.77 25.13 22.26
C GLU A 270 14.71 26.61 22.65
N GLU A 271 14.12 26.92 23.78
CA GLU A 271 14.17 28.26 24.32
C GLU A 271 15.43 28.43 25.19
N TYR A 272 16.41 29.15 24.64
CA TYR A 272 17.62 29.55 25.38
C TYR A 272 17.53 31.03 25.75
N PHE A 273 17.39 31.33 27.03
CA PHE A 273 17.32 32.72 27.57
C PHE A 273 16.24 33.60 26.90
N GLY A 274 15.05 33.04 26.62
CA GLY A 274 13.95 33.77 25.97
C GLY A 274 14.10 33.91 24.45
N ILE A 275 15.12 33.28 23.83
CA ILE A 275 15.32 33.23 22.40
C ILE A 275 14.94 31.82 21.93
N GLN A 276 13.84 31.72 21.21
CA GLN A 276 13.40 30.47 20.62
C GLN A 276 14.26 30.12 19.40
N SER A 277 14.78 28.90 19.37
CA SER A 277 15.52 28.42 18.19
C SER A 277 14.55 28.36 17.01
N LYS A 278 14.94 29.00 15.90
CA LYS A 278 14.17 28.94 14.64
C LYS A 278 14.43 27.67 13.85
N ASP A 279 15.50 26.95 14.17
CA ASP A 279 15.83 25.69 13.51
C ASP A 279 14.92 24.58 14.02
N LYS A 280 14.00 24.14 13.16
CA LYS A 280 13.03 23.06 13.39
C LYS A 280 13.34 21.83 12.53
N SER A 281 14.56 21.75 12.03
CA SER A 281 14.99 20.65 11.18
C SER A 281 15.66 19.52 11.94
N SER A 282 15.60 18.32 11.39
CA SER A 282 16.40 17.18 11.79
C SER A 282 16.98 16.46 10.58
N ASN A 283 18.19 15.93 10.72
CA ASN A 283 18.88 15.19 9.68
C ASN A 283 19.88 14.22 10.31
N LEU A 284 20.28 13.18 9.58
CA LEU A 284 21.25 12.18 10.01
C LEU A 284 22.52 12.18 9.12
N GLU A 285 22.86 13.29 8.48
CA GLU A 285 24.16 13.41 7.85
C GLU A 285 25.28 13.39 8.93
N PRO A 286 26.39 12.68 8.78
CA PRO A 286 26.89 12.00 7.58
C PRO A 286 26.41 10.54 7.40
N LEU A 287 25.60 9.97 8.31
CA LEU A 287 25.14 8.57 8.23
C LEU A 287 24.38 8.30 6.92
N PHE A 288 23.45 9.17 6.58
CA PHE A 288 22.66 9.03 5.37
C PHE A 288 23.51 8.92 4.11
N LYS A 289 24.52 9.78 3.99
CA LYS A 289 25.45 9.73 2.85
C LYS A 289 26.19 8.38 2.77
N ALA A 290 26.64 7.85 3.90
CA ALA A 290 27.31 6.54 3.95
C ALA A 290 26.37 5.39 3.63
N TRP A 291 25.07 5.53 3.93
CA TRP A 291 24.04 4.53 3.66
C TRP A 291 23.39 4.69 2.28
N GLY A 292 23.81 5.68 1.48
CA GLY A 292 23.31 5.90 0.13
C GLY A 292 22.02 6.71 0.05
N ILE A 293 21.74 7.54 1.06
CA ILE A 293 20.56 8.39 1.16
C ILE A 293 21.00 9.85 1.18
N HIS A 294 20.25 10.72 0.54
CA HIS A 294 20.36 12.17 0.66
C HIS A 294 19.00 12.77 0.93
N MET A 295 18.90 13.58 1.98
CA MET A 295 17.74 14.42 2.22
C MET A 295 18.09 15.85 1.80
N GLN A 296 17.30 16.46 0.92
CA GLN A 296 17.52 17.84 0.49
C GLN A 296 17.40 18.78 1.71
N PRO A 297 18.50 19.44 2.14
CA PRO A 297 18.46 20.24 3.35
C PRO A 297 17.61 21.49 3.16
N GLY A 298 16.77 21.82 4.16
CA GLY A 298 15.96 23.03 4.18
C GLY A 298 14.92 23.13 3.06
N LYS A 299 14.54 22.00 2.43
CA LYS A 299 13.51 21.96 1.39
C LYS A 299 12.27 21.28 1.91
N VAL A 300 11.14 22.00 1.84
CA VAL A 300 9.79 21.51 2.12
C VAL A 300 9.04 21.30 0.82
N LEU A 301 8.30 20.22 0.74
CA LEU A 301 7.49 19.85 -0.39
C LEU A 301 6.13 20.56 -0.35
N GLY A 302 5.75 21.22 -1.44
CA GLY A 302 4.40 21.72 -1.66
C GLY A 302 3.75 21.02 -2.84
N ASP A 303 2.52 20.54 -2.66
CA ASP A 303 1.79 19.78 -3.68
C ASP A 303 0.31 20.17 -3.69
N ASN A 304 -0.09 20.90 -4.73
CA ASN A 304 -1.48 21.34 -4.87
C ASN A 304 -2.45 20.20 -5.18
N LEU A 305 -1.97 19.10 -5.79
CA LEU A 305 -2.83 17.98 -6.16
C LEU A 305 -3.20 17.11 -4.94
N TYR A 306 -2.25 16.96 -4.02
CA TYR A 306 -2.45 16.19 -2.79
C TYR A 306 -2.72 17.08 -1.57
N ALA A 307 -2.94 18.38 -1.77
CA ALA A 307 -3.26 19.33 -0.72
C ALA A 307 -4.53 18.91 0.04
N LEU A 308 -4.45 18.88 1.37
CA LEU A 308 -5.62 18.74 2.21
C LEU A 308 -6.41 20.04 2.26
N LEU A 309 -7.73 19.92 2.36
CA LEU A 309 -8.63 21.05 2.52
C LEU A 309 -8.81 21.34 4.00
N GLU A 310 -8.61 22.58 4.40
CA GLU A 310 -8.90 23.04 5.76
C GLU A 310 -9.87 24.22 5.71
N SER A 311 -10.80 24.25 6.64
CA SER A 311 -11.76 25.35 6.73
C SER A 311 -11.05 26.66 7.06
N SER A 312 -11.29 27.70 6.27
CA SER A 312 -10.81 29.06 6.56
C SER A 312 -11.41 29.58 7.87
N GLU A 313 -10.57 30.19 8.71
CA GLU A 313 -11.04 30.82 9.96
C GLU A 313 -11.94 32.03 9.71
N GLU A 314 -11.80 32.69 8.53
CA GLU A 314 -12.52 33.93 8.22
C GLU A 314 -13.95 33.69 7.72
N ASP A 315 -14.19 32.63 6.93
CA ASP A 315 -15.48 32.42 6.25
C ASP A 315 -15.95 30.95 6.22
N GLY A 316 -15.20 30.04 6.87
CA GLY A 316 -15.51 28.62 6.95
C GLY A 316 -15.37 27.86 5.61
N ARG A 317 -14.83 28.49 4.56
CA ARG A 317 -14.65 27.85 3.26
C ARG A 317 -13.46 26.88 3.30
N PRO A 318 -13.57 25.70 2.65
CA PRO A 318 -12.44 24.80 2.53
C PRO A 318 -11.37 25.39 1.59
N LEU A 319 -10.19 25.67 2.12
CA LEU A 319 -9.02 26.12 1.37
C LEU A 319 -7.97 25.03 1.30
N PRO A 320 -7.34 24.79 0.14
CA PRO A 320 -6.25 23.82 0.01
C PRO A 320 -5.02 24.31 0.78
N ARG A 321 -4.40 23.39 1.51
CA ARG A 321 -3.11 23.59 2.19
C ARG A 321 -2.01 22.80 1.49
N PRO A 322 -1.30 23.37 0.54
CA PRO A 322 -0.34 22.65 -0.30
C PRO A 322 0.86 22.04 0.42
N PHE A 323 1.09 22.42 1.67
CA PHE A 323 2.14 21.87 2.52
C PHE A 323 1.63 20.81 3.52
N THR A 324 0.31 20.62 3.58
CA THR A 324 -0.34 19.54 4.33
C THR A 324 -0.97 18.60 3.31
N LEU A 325 -0.35 17.45 3.15
CA LEU A 325 -0.63 16.55 2.05
C LEU A 325 -1.45 15.34 2.50
N GLY A 326 -2.38 14.93 1.66
CA GLY A 326 -3.03 13.63 1.75
C GLY A 326 -2.52 12.73 0.64
N VAL A 327 -1.55 11.88 0.95
CA VAL A 327 -0.93 10.99 -0.02
C VAL A 327 -1.85 9.79 -0.28
N PRO A 328 -2.44 9.65 -1.48
CA PRO A 328 -3.39 8.59 -1.77
C PRO A 328 -2.67 7.25 -2.05
N GLN A 329 -3.39 6.15 -1.97
CA GLN A 329 -2.92 4.80 -2.29
C GLN A 329 -2.11 4.74 -3.60
N ALA A 330 -2.53 5.47 -4.64
CA ALA A 330 -1.84 5.51 -5.94
C ALA A 330 -0.42 6.07 -5.88
N ALA A 331 -0.06 6.81 -4.83
CA ALA A 331 1.27 7.36 -4.59
C ALA A 331 2.06 6.57 -3.53
N LEU A 332 1.48 5.48 -3.01
CA LEU A 332 2.12 4.54 -2.10
C LEU A 332 2.60 3.32 -2.87
N SER A 333 3.75 2.76 -2.47
CA SER A 333 4.27 1.53 -3.05
C SER A 333 3.36 0.36 -2.69
N GLN A 334 2.76 -0.27 -3.68
CA GLN A 334 1.95 -1.47 -3.47
C GLN A 334 2.80 -2.76 -3.41
N GLN A 335 4.11 -2.64 -3.57
CA GLN A 335 5.06 -3.76 -3.51
C GLN A 335 5.76 -3.89 -2.15
N ASP A 336 5.63 -2.89 -1.29
CA ASP A 336 6.20 -2.91 0.06
C ASP A 336 5.06 -2.97 1.08
N PRO A 337 5.07 -3.93 1.99
CA PRO A 337 3.98 -4.11 2.96
C PRO A 337 3.88 -3.02 4.00
N SER A 338 4.89 -2.18 4.15
CA SER A 338 4.76 -0.99 4.99
C SER A 338 3.69 -0.03 4.46
N THR A 339 3.48 -0.03 3.14
CA THR A 339 2.56 0.91 2.46
C THR A 339 1.46 0.22 1.65
N ALA A 340 1.60 -1.07 1.41
CA ALA A 340 0.61 -1.82 0.67
C ALA A 340 -0.71 -1.92 1.44
N GLY A 341 -1.83 -1.82 0.73
CA GLY A 341 -3.17 -1.86 1.34
C GLY A 341 -3.57 -0.60 2.10
N LEU A 342 -2.68 0.40 2.25
CA LEU A 342 -3.03 1.68 2.85
C LEU A 342 -3.73 2.57 1.82
N GLU A 343 -4.77 3.25 2.25
CA GLU A 343 -5.55 4.12 1.37
C GLU A 343 -5.03 5.56 1.35
N PHE A 344 -4.59 6.04 2.54
CA PHE A 344 -4.35 7.45 2.71
C PHE A 344 -3.40 7.76 3.86
N ILE A 345 -2.31 8.50 3.59
CA ILE A 345 -1.37 8.98 4.61
C ILE A 345 -1.35 10.51 4.62
N ALA A 346 -1.54 11.10 5.80
CA ALA A 346 -1.49 12.54 5.99
C ALA A 346 -0.08 12.99 6.44
N LEU A 347 0.45 14.01 5.77
CA LEU A 347 1.78 14.59 5.99
C LEU A 347 1.68 16.11 6.13
N THR A 348 2.63 16.73 6.83
CA THR A 348 2.77 18.19 6.80
C THR A 348 4.23 18.60 6.75
N THR A 349 4.56 19.62 5.96
CA THR A 349 5.93 20.13 5.78
C THR A 349 6.98 19.07 5.39
N ALA A 350 6.54 18.03 4.68
CA ALA A 350 7.37 16.91 4.28
C ALA A 350 8.62 17.33 3.49
N GLY A 351 9.72 16.62 3.70
CA GLY A 351 10.99 16.79 2.99
C GLY A 351 11.10 15.91 1.74
N ILE A 352 12.30 15.93 1.16
CA ILE A 352 12.62 15.25 -0.10
C ILE A 352 13.81 14.33 0.11
N LEU A 353 13.64 13.05 -0.25
CA LEU A 353 14.69 12.04 -0.22
C LEU A 353 15.16 11.70 -1.63
N GLU A 354 16.46 11.49 -1.78
CA GLU A 354 17.11 11.12 -3.03
C GLU A 354 18.15 9.99 -2.80
N PRO A 355 18.38 9.12 -3.78
CA PRO A 355 19.49 8.18 -3.72
C PRO A 355 20.81 8.91 -3.95
N VAL A 356 21.86 8.55 -3.21
CA VAL A 356 23.22 9.00 -3.49
C VAL A 356 23.76 8.29 -4.73
N ALA A 357 24.25 9.07 -5.70
CA ALA A 357 24.79 8.52 -6.95
C ALA A 357 25.98 7.58 -6.65
N GLY A 358 25.97 6.37 -7.22
CA GLY A 358 27.02 5.38 -7.05
C GLY A 358 26.98 4.63 -5.70
N ALA A 359 25.95 4.80 -4.88
CA ALA A 359 25.77 4.02 -3.67
C ALA A 359 25.63 2.52 -3.99
N SER A 360 26.14 1.67 -3.11
CA SER A 360 26.00 0.21 -3.22
C SER A 360 24.67 -0.32 -2.74
N THR A 361 23.89 0.50 -2.05
CA THR A 361 22.56 0.19 -1.55
C THR A 361 21.50 0.36 -2.63
N ARG A 362 20.43 -0.42 -2.50
CA ARG A 362 19.20 -0.25 -3.29
C ARG A 362 18.24 0.68 -2.54
N PHE A 363 17.96 1.81 -3.16
CA PHE A 363 16.97 2.78 -2.69
C PHE A 363 15.61 2.47 -3.35
N THR A 364 14.62 2.10 -2.55
CA THR A 364 13.27 1.75 -3.01
C THR A 364 12.28 2.75 -2.44
N PRO A 365 11.70 3.62 -3.27
CA PRO A 365 10.70 4.56 -2.81
C PRO A 365 9.44 3.87 -2.28
N LEU A 366 8.94 4.35 -1.15
CA LEU A 366 7.70 3.89 -0.50
C LEU A 366 6.54 4.85 -0.72
N MET A 367 6.85 6.15 -0.72
CA MET A 367 5.86 7.23 -0.77
C MET A 367 6.34 8.34 -1.70
N TYR A 368 5.44 8.83 -2.54
CA TYR A 368 5.70 9.86 -3.54
C TYR A 368 4.76 11.05 -3.43
N SER A 369 5.25 12.21 -3.87
CA SER A 369 4.39 13.33 -4.25
C SER A 369 3.68 13.10 -5.58
N SER A 370 2.81 14.02 -5.98
CA SER A 370 2.33 14.11 -7.36
C SER A 370 3.42 14.65 -8.32
N ASP A 371 3.15 14.57 -9.62
CA ASP A 371 4.01 15.17 -10.64
C ASP A 371 3.92 16.70 -10.67
N SER A 372 2.97 17.30 -9.92
CA SER A 372 2.77 18.75 -9.82
C SER A 372 3.42 19.35 -8.57
N ALA A 373 4.16 18.56 -7.80
CA ALA A 373 4.80 19.02 -6.58
C ALA A 373 6.02 19.90 -6.85
N LYS A 374 6.33 20.79 -5.90
CA LYS A 374 7.44 21.73 -5.94
C LYS A 374 8.18 21.74 -4.61
N ALA A 375 9.48 22.05 -4.65
CA ALA A 375 10.30 22.20 -3.47
C ALA A 375 10.43 23.69 -3.07
N PHE A 376 10.23 24.00 -1.81
CA PHE A 376 10.26 25.35 -1.26
C PHE A 376 11.28 25.47 -0.14
N GLU A 377 11.80 26.67 0.11
CA GLU A 377 12.73 26.92 1.22
C GLU A 377 12.00 26.91 2.56
N ALA A 378 12.47 26.09 3.50
CA ALA A 378 11.87 25.92 4.82
C ALA A 378 11.91 27.19 5.69
N ASP A 379 12.92 28.05 5.53
CA ASP A 379 13.08 29.30 6.28
C ASP A 379 11.96 30.34 6.01
N ARG A 380 11.24 30.17 4.91
CA ARG A 380 10.09 31.01 4.55
C ARG A 380 8.81 30.63 5.33
N PHE A 381 8.79 29.47 6.03
CA PHE A 381 7.62 29.01 6.76
C PHE A 381 7.33 29.80 8.04
N ASP A 382 8.33 30.47 8.62
CA ASP A 382 8.16 31.25 9.85
C ASP A 382 7.22 32.44 9.69
N LYS A 383 6.96 32.89 8.46
CA LYS A 383 6.13 34.06 8.19
C LYS A 383 4.88 33.70 7.39
N PRO A 384 3.67 33.94 7.91
CA PRO A 384 2.41 33.64 7.22
C PRO A 384 2.26 34.34 5.86
N ALA A 385 2.80 35.56 5.73
CA ALA A 385 2.77 36.29 4.46
C ALA A 385 3.62 35.62 3.38
N ASP A 386 4.80 35.08 3.75
CA ASP A 386 5.69 34.38 2.84
C ASP A 386 5.08 33.06 2.39
N ARG A 387 4.37 32.33 3.25
CA ARG A 387 3.60 31.12 2.88
C ARG A 387 2.57 31.40 1.77
N LYS A 388 1.81 32.49 1.88
CA LYS A 388 0.84 32.88 0.84
C LYS A 388 1.53 33.26 -0.48
N GLN A 389 2.73 33.84 -0.42
CA GLN A 389 3.49 34.21 -1.61
C GLN A 389 4.14 32.97 -2.26
N MET A 390 4.63 32.01 -1.49
CA MET A 390 5.19 30.74 -1.99
C MET A 390 4.21 30.00 -2.90
N LEU A 391 2.91 30.04 -2.58
CA LEU A 391 1.86 29.42 -3.37
C LEU A 391 1.65 30.07 -4.75
N ARG A 392 2.07 31.34 -4.91
CA ARG A 392 2.00 32.09 -6.17
C ARG A 392 3.28 31.96 -7.00
N ASP A 393 4.38 31.51 -6.41
CA ASP A 393 5.66 31.31 -7.10
C ASP A 393 5.57 30.15 -8.10
N GLN A 394 5.23 30.47 -9.35
CA GLN A 394 5.11 29.49 -10.44
C GLN A 394 6.43 29.13 -11.12
N GLU A 395 7.53 29.79 -10.75
CA GLU A 395 8.82 29.69 -11.45
C GLU A 395 9.58 28.37 -11.23
N GLN A 396 9.22 27.58 -10.20
CA GLN A 396 9.92 26.32 -9.95
C GLN A 396 9.34 25.18 -10.80
N PRO A 397 10.20 24.32 -11.37
CA PRO A 397 9.74 23.15 -12.10
C PRO A 397 8.99 22.20 -11.16
N SER A 398 7.83 21.73 -11.61
CA SER A 398 7.10 20.68 -10.92
C SER A 398 7.65 19.32 -11.32
N GLN A 399 7.80 18.43 -10.35
CA GLN A 399 8.22 17.05 -10.57
C GLN A 399 7.76 16.14 -9.43
N ARG A 400 7.87 14.84 -9.64
CA ARG A 400 7.58 13.84 -8.63
C ARG A 400 8.78 13.68 -7.68
N TYR A 401 8.53 13.77 -6.37
CA TYR A 401 9.54 13.62 -5.33
C TYR A 401 9.28 12.38 -4.47
N VAL A 402 10.33 11.85 -3.86
CA VAL A 402 10.24 10.76 -2.89
C VAL A 402 10.21 11.34 -1.48
N ILE A 403 9.22 10.91 -0.69
CA ILE A 403 9.03 11.35 0.71
C ILE A 403 9.49 10.28 1.69
N ALA A 404 9.28 9.01 1.37
CA ALA A 404 9.73 7.89 2.18
C ALA A 404 10.38 6.83 1.30
N ALA A 405 11.42 6.17 1.83
CA ALA A 405 12.15 5.14 1.10
C ALA A 405 12.67 4.04 2.02
N ARG A 406 12.75 2.82 1.45
CA ARG A 406 13.48 1.69 2.03
C ARG A 406 14.85 1.59 1.41
N VAL A 407 15.87 1.37 2.23
CA VAL A 407 17.25 1.22 1.78
C VAL A 407 17.81 -0.11 2.26
N GLN A 408 18.31 -0.91 1.33
CA GLN A 408 18.80 -2.26 1.58
C GLN A 408 20.10 -2.52 0.82
N GLY A 409 20.95 -3.38 1.34
CA GLY A 409 22.19 -3.82 0.70
C GLY A 409 23.44 -3.50 1.51
N PRO A 410 24.63 -3.59 0.89
CA PRO A 410 25.88 -3.37 1.59
C PRO A 410 26.14 -1.89 1.86
N VAL A 411 26.64 -1.60 3.06
CA VAL A 411 27.03 -0.24 3.48
C VAL A 411 28.42 -0.24 4.13
N ARG A 412 29.07 0.92 4.11
CA ARG A 412 30.27 1.20 4.88
C ARG A 412 29.97 2.19 6.01
N THR A 413 30.78 2.12 7.07
CA THR A 413 30.68 3.06 8.19
C THR A 413 30.87 4.51 7.73
N ALA A 414 30.10 5.42 8.33
CA ALA A 414 30.35 6.86 8.20
C ALA A 414 31.64 7.31 8.95
N PHE A 415 32.19 6.45 9.80
CA PHE A 415 33.35 6.74 10.69
C PHE A 415 34.52 5.80 10.37
N ALA A 416 35.14 5.96 9.20
CA ALA A 416 36.23 5.09 8.74
C ALA A 416 37.40 5.01 9.74
N ASP A 417 37.72 6.11 10.39
CA ASP A 417 38.79 6.23 11.39
C ASP A 417 38.30 6.02 12.84
N GLY A 418 37.01 5.69 13.01
CA GLY A 418 36.37 5.64 14.33
C GLY A 418 36.08 7.05 14.88
N ILE A 419 35.87 7.11 16.19
CA ILE A 419 35.75 8.37 16.94
C ILE A 419 36.79 8.39 18.09
N GLU A 420 36.92 9.52 18.77
CA GLU A 420 37.83 9.63 19.94
C GLU A 420 37.47 8.54 20.97
N GLY A 421 38.46 7.74 21.35
CA GLY A 421 38.30 6.62 22.28
C GLY A 421 37.68 5.35 21.73
N ARG A 422 37.24 5.29 20.47
CA ARG A 422 36.58 4.13 19.84
C ARG A 422 37.01 3.93 18.39
N LYS A 423 38.05 3.11 18.18
CA LYS A 423 38.61 2.83 16.84
C LYS A 423 38.30 1.44 16.30
N ASP A 424 37.81 0.52 17.13
CA ASP A 424 37.65 -0.90 16.82
C ASP A 424 36.25 -1.28 16.38
N GLY A 425 35.48 -0.34 15.82
CA GLY A 425 34.13 -0.58 15.33
C GLY A 425 34.08 -1.34 14.01
N LEU A 426 32.89 -1.83 13.68
CA LEU A 426 32.60 -2.45 12.38
C LEU A 426 32.80 -1.42 11.26
N LYS A 427 33.40 -1.86 10.16
CA LYS A 427 33.72 -0.98 9.01
C LYS A 427 32.70 -1.08 7.89
N GLU A 428 32.02 -2.22 7.79
CA GLU A 428 31.03 -2.49 6.74
C GLU A 428 30.00 -3.52 7.20
N ALA A 429 28.85 -3.53 6.55
CA ALA A 429 27.85 -4.57 6.62
C ALA A 429 27.45 -4.99 5.21
N GLN A 430 27.21 -6.30 5.01
CA GLN A 430 26.80 -6.84 3.71
C GLN A 430 25.32 -6.58 3.42
N GLN A 431 24.51 -6.47 4.46
CA GLN A 431 23.06 -6.29 4.33
C GLN A 431 22.57 -5.39 5.47
N VAL A 432 21.95 -4.27 5.08
CA VAL A 432 21.17 -3.43 6.00
C VAL A 432 19.71 -3.38 5.53
N ASN A 433 18.80 -3.05 6.43
CA ASN A 433 17.40 -2.80 6.12
C ASN A 433 16.94 -1.58 6.92
N LEU A 434 16.82 -0.46 6.22
CA LEU A 434 16.50 0.83 6.79
C LEU A 434 15.25 1.38 6.12
N VAL A 435 14.41 2.08 6.88
CA VAL A 435 13.32 2.89 6.34
C VAL A 435 13.54 4.33 6.78
N VAL A 436 13.45 5.26 5.85
CA VAL A 436 13.60 6.70 6.10
C VAL A 436 12.36 7.42 5.60
N VAL A 437 11.81 8.29 6.43
CA VAL A 437 10.65 9.12 6.16
C VAL A 437 11.03 10.57 6.40
N ALA A 438 10.80 11.43 5.43
CA ALA A 438 11.14 12.85 5.51
C ALA A 438 9.96 13.69 6.02
N ASP A 439 9.33 13.24 7.07
CA ASP A 439 8.26 13.94 7.81
C ASP A 439 8.20 13.33 9.22
N THR A 440 8.20 14.13 10.24
CA THR A 440 8.04 13.69 11.64
C THR A 440 6.66 13.96 12.18
N ASP A 441 5.99 14.94 11.62
CA ASP A 441 4.69 15.43 12.07
C ASP A 441 3.57 14.42 11.78
N LEU A 442 3.77 13.52 10.80
CA LEU A 442 2.84 12.43 10.49
C LEU A 442 2.54 11.52 11.68
N LEU A 443 3.44 11.48 12.68
CA LEU A 443 3.30 10.65 13.88
C LEU A 443 2.42 11.30 14.95
N SER A 444 2.18 12.61 14.84
CA SER A 444 1.36 13.35 15.81
C SER A 444 -0.11 13.05 15.66
N ASP A 445 -0.81 12.96 16.79
CA ASP A 445 -2.25 12.59 16.84
C ASP A 445 -3.13 13.43 15.92
N ARG A 446 -2.84 14.73 15.79
CA ARG A 446 -3.59 15.65 14.92
C ARG A 446 -3.58 15.27 13.44
N MET A 447 -2.56 14.53 12.98
CA MET A 447 -2.39 14.18 11.57
C MET A 447 -3.18 12.93 11.16
N TRP A 448 -3.72 12.17 12.10
CA TRP A 448 -4.40 10.92 11.77
C TRP A 448 -5.61 10.59 12.67
N LEU A 449 -5.82 11.36 13.74
CA LEU A 449 -6.94 11.16 14.67
C LEU A 449 -7.87 12.38 14.69
N GLU A 450 -9.16 12.10 14.74
CA GLU A 450 -10.22 13.06 15.04
C GLU A 450 -10.88 12.67 16.36
N MET A 451 -11.04 13.65 17.25
CA MET A 451 -11.76 13.43 18.51
C MET A 451 -13.25 13.62 18.28
N GLN A 452 -14.01 12.56 18.43
CA GLN A 452 -15.48 12.59 18.33
C GLN A 452 -16.12 12.36 19.69
N ASP A 453 -17.20 13.07 19.96
CA ASP A 453 -18.00 12.77 21.16
C ASP A 453 -18.96 11.60 20.85
N VAL A 454 -18.73 10.48 21.53
CA VAL A 454 -19.59 9.31 21.43
C VAL A 454 -20.29 9.12 22.78
N ASN A 455 -21.57 9.49 22.82
CA ASN A 455 -22.38 9.38 24.04
C ASN A 455 -21.82 10.16 25.26
N GLY A 456 -21.28 11.36 25.05
CA GLY A 456 -20.73 12.21 26.13
C GLY A 456 -19.31 11.77 26.56
N ARG A 457 -18.64 10.92 25.80
CA ARG A 457 -17.25 10.51 26.01
C ARG A 457 -16.41 10.81 24.77
N PRO A 458 -15.25 11.47 24.91
CA PRO A 458 -14.36 11.67 23.78
C PRO A 458 -13.78 10.33 23.34
N ALA A 459 -13.94 10.02 22.06
CA ALA A 459 -13.36 8.86 21.42
C ALA A 459 -12.48 9.31 20.25
N ALA A 460 -11.25 8.78 20.17
CA ALA A 460 -10.36 9.03 19.05
C ALA A 460 -10.75 8.12 17.88
N ARG A 461 -10.95 8.70 16.70
CA ARG A 461 -11.24 7.98 15.47
C ARG A 461 -10.15 8.26 14.44
N PRO A 462 -9.48 7.22 13.90
CA PRO A 462 -8.54 7.41 12.79
C PRO A 462 -9.28 7.91 11.54
N TRP A 463 -8.69 8.91 10.87
CA TRP A 463 -9.12 9.41 9.57
C TRP A 463 -8.05 9.25 8.49
N ALA A 464 -6.84 8.84 8.87
CA ALA A 464 -5.72 8.52 7.99
C ALA A 464 -4.96 7.30 8.53
N ASP A 465 -4.21 6.62 7.66
CA ASP A 465 -3.52 5.34 7.92
C ASP A 465 -2.11 5.52 8.50
N ASN A 466 -1.80 6.66 9.09
CA ASN A 466 -0.45 6.98 9.56
C ASN A 466 0.04 5.97 10.61
N ALA A 467 -0.80 5.63 11.58
CA ALA A 467 -0.43 4.62 12.58
C ALA A 467 -0.22 3.24 11.95
N SER A 468 -1.09 2.83 11.03
CA SER A 468 -0.95 1.57 10.28
C SER A 468 0.35 1.52 9.49
N PHE A 469 0.75 2.63 8.85
CA PHE A 469 2.04 2.74 8.15
C PHE A 469 3.23 2.47 9.08
N VAL A 470 3.24 3.08 10.26
CA VAL A 470 4.33 2.93 11.23
C VAL A 470 4.36 1.51 11.79
N LEU A 471 3.21 0.98 12.22
CA LEU A 471 3.10 -0.38 12.74
C LEU A 471 3.52 -1.41 11.67
N ASN A 472 3.00 -1.32 10.45
CA ASN A 472 3.39 -2.19 9.35
C ASN A 472 4.89 -2.10 9.04
N THR A 473 5.49 -0.90 9.12
CA THR A 473 6.93 -0.70 8.91
C THR A 473 7.74 -1.40 10.00
N LEU A 474 7.38 -1.23 11.26
CA LEU A 474 8.08 -1.84 12.39
C LEU A 474 7.90 -3.36 12.43
N ASP A 475 6.69 -3.85 12.22
CA ASP A 475 6.42 -5.29 12.10
C ASP A 475 7.26 -5.93 10.99
N ASN A 476 7.35 -5.20 9.89
CA ASN A 476 8.18 -5.64 8.78
C ASN A 476 9.66 -5.68 9.11
N LEU A 477 10.17 -4.68 9.77
CA LEU A 477 11.56 -4.64 10.22
C LEU A 477 11.81 -5.72 11.29
N ALA A 478 10.84 -6.01 12.17
CA ALA A 478 10.90 -7.09 13.15
C ALA A 478 10.93 -8.48 12.51
N GLY A 479 10.30 -8.63 11.35
CA GLY A 479 10.21 -9.90 10.63
C GLY A 479 11.57 -10.46 10.23
N SER A 480 11.62 -11.80 10.11
CA SER A 480 12.82 -12.51 9.64
C SER A 480 13.12 -12.16 8.18
N ASP A 481 14.38 -12.37 7.75
CA ASP A 481 14.75 -12.23 6.33
C ASP A 481 13.95 -13.21 5.45
N ALA A 482 13.53 -14.34 5.99
CA ALA A 482 12.62 -15.29 5.34
C ALA A 482 11.25 -14.65 5.07
N LEU A 483 10.63 -14.01 6.07
CA LEU A 483 9.36 -13.29 5.91
C LEU A 483 9.48 -12.11 4.94
N ASN A 484 10.59 -11.39 5.00
CA ASN A 484 10.86 -10.28 4.09
C ASN A 484 11.04 -10.73 2.63
N SER A 485 11.51 -11.96 2.39
CA SER A 485 11.65 -12.52 1.04
C SER A 485 10.31 -12.91 0.38
N LEU A 486 9.23 -13.06 1.16
CA LEU A 486 7.90 -13.43 0.66
C LEU A 486 7.26 -12.36 -0.26
N ARG A 487 7.72 -11.14 -0.18
CA ARG A 487 7.15 -9.93 -0.78
C ARG A 487 7.49 -9.70 -2.24
N SER A 488 8.50 -10.37 -2.75
CA SER A 488 8.93 -10.23 -4.15
C SER A 488 7.98 -10.91 -5.15
N ARG A 489 6.93 -11.57 -4.68
CA ARG A 489 5.89 -12.12 -5.57
C ARG A 489 4.97 -10.98 -5.99
N GLY A 490 4.97 -10.68 -7.28
CA GLY A 490 4.10 -9.66 -7.85
C GLY A 490 2.61 -9.93 -7.60
N PRO A 491 1.78 -8.89 -7.65
CA PRO A 491 0.35 -8.95 -7.31
C PRO A 491 -0.41 -9.97 -8.15
N TYR A 492 -1.38 -10.64 -7.53
CA TYR A 492 -2.32 -11.55 -8.21
C TYR A 492 -3.19 -10.80 -9.22
N SER A 493 -3.68 -9.64 -8.81
CA SER A 493 -4.43 -8.73 -9.66
C SER A 493 -3.47 -7.92 -10.51
N ARG A 494 -3.56 -8.06 -11.82
CA ARG A 494 -2.92 -7.13 -12.75
C ARG A 494 -3.88 -6.00 -13.05
N PRO A 495 -3.72 -4.82 -12.43
CA PRO A 495 -4.47 -3.67 -12.87
C PRO A 495 -4.14 -3.43 -14.35
N PHE A 496 -5.13 -3.04 -15.13
CA PHE A 496 -4.90 -2.61 -16.51
C PHE A 496 -4.10 -1.30 -16.47
N VAL A 497 -2.77 -1.42 -16.33
CA VAL A 497 -1.84 -0.29 -16.10
C VAL A 497 -2.08 0.86 -17.07
N VAL A 498 -2.37 0.54 -18.35
CA VAL A 498 -2.69 1.54 -19.38
C VAL A 498 -4.02 2.25 -19.06
N VAL A 499 -5.04 1.51 -18.61
CA VAL A 499 -6.34 2.07 -18.23
C VAL A 499 -6.21 2.94 -16.99
N GLU A 500 -5.43 2.48 -16.01
CA GLU A 500 -5.13 3.21 -14.77
C GLU A 500 -4.34 4.49 -15.04
N GLN A 501 -3.34 4.45 -15.94
CA GLN A 501 -2.61 5.64 -16.38
C GLN A 501 -3.49 6.64 -17.12
N LEU A 502 -4.33 6.17 -18.05
CA LEU A 502 -5.28 7.02 -18.75
C LEU A 502 -6.28 7.66 -17.80
N ARG A 503 -6.79 6.88 -16.83
CA ARG A 503 -7.67 7.39 -15.78
C ARG A 503 -6.98 8.46 -14.94
N ARG A 504 -5.75 8.20 -14.46
CA ARG A 504 -4.96 9.17 -13.67
C ARG A 504 -4.66 10.45 -14.46
N GLN A 505 -4.28 10.33 -15.73
CA GLN A 505 -4.03 11.50 -16.60
C GLN A 505 -5.32 12.31 -16.82
N ALA A 506 -6.44 11.65 -17.07
CA ALA A 506 -7.73 12.30 -17.20
C ALA A 506 -8.13 13.01 -15.89
N GLU A 507 -8.06 12.31 -14.75
CA GLU A 507 -8.36 12.88 -13.43
C GLU A 507 -7.45 14.08 -13.11
N ALA A 508 -6.15 13.99 -13.39
CA ALA A 508 -5.21 15.10 -13.17
C ALA A 508 -5.54 16.32 -14.03
N SER A 509 -5.81 16.11 -15.33
CA SER A 509 -6.16 17.20 -16.25
C SER A 509 -7.50 17.86 -15.90
N PHE A 510 -8.48 17.08 -15.48
CA PHE A 510 -9.79 17.58 -15.06
C PHE A 510 -9.72 18.31 -13.71
N ARG A 511 -8.91 17.83 -12.75
CA ARG A 511 -8.68 18.53 -11.48
C ARG A 511 -8.01 19.88 -11.68
N ALA A 512 -6.96 19.95 -12.51
CA ALA A 512 -6.30 21.21 -12.82
C ALA A 512 -7.27 22.23 -13.44
N LYS A 513 -8.11 21.78 -14.39
CA LYS A 513 -9.12 22.63 -15.03
C LYS A 513 -10.22 23.03 -14.03
N ARG A 514 -10.66 22.12 -13.18
CA ARG A 514 -11.62 22.40 -12.12
C ARG A 514 -11.08 23.45 -11.16
N PHE A 515 -9.82 23.30 -10.71
CA PHE A 515 -9.17 24.22 -9.79
C PHE A 515 -9.07 25.63 -10.38
N ALA A 516 -8.65 25.76 -11.65
CA ALA A 516 -8.59 27.05 -12.35
C ALA A 516 -9.98 27.72 -12.50
N LEU A 517 -11.03 26.92 -12.71
CA LEU A 517 -12.40 27.42 -12.79
C LEU A 517 -12.97 27.81 -11.42
N GLU A 518 -12.62 27.06 -10.36
CA GLU A 518 -13.00 27.39 -8.97
C GLU A 518 -12.31 28.69 -8.52
N GLU A 519 -11.02 28.87 -8.82
CA GLU A 519 -10.28 30.11 -8.56
C GLU A 519 -10.92 31.31 -9.30
N SER A 520 -11.25 31.14 -10.59
CA SER A 520 -11.93 32.18 -11.39
C SER A 520 -13.32 32.50 -10.84
N LEU A 521 -14.03 31.50 -10.30
CA LEU A 521 -15.32 31.70 -9.65
C LEU A 521 -15.18 32.52 -8.37
N GLU A 522 -14.19 32.20 -7.54
CA GLU A 522 -13.90 32.89 -6.29
C GLU A 522 -13.52 34.35 -6.55
N GLU A 523 -12.64 34.61 -7.54
CA GLU A 523 -12.26 35.97 -7.95
C GLU A 523 -13.49 36.77 -8.41
N THR A 524 -14.39 36.14 -9.19
CA THR A 524 -15.61 36.78 -9.70
C THR A 524 -16.61 37.05 -8.57
N GLU A 525 -16.75 36.13 -7.61
CA GLU A 525 -17.61 36.31 -6.42
C GLU A 525 -17.06 37.41 -5.50
N GLY A 526 -15.75 37.48 -5.29
CA GLY A 526 -15.09 38.53 -4.52
C GLY A 526 -15.30 39.92 -5.12
N LYS A 527 -15.14 40.06 -6.46
CA LYS A 527 -15.42 41.29 -7.18
C LYS A 527 -16.90 41.72 -7.08
N LEU A 528 -17.80 40.72 -7.13
CA LEU A 528 -19.23 40.95 -7.03
C LEU A 528 -19.60 41.44 -5.61
N GLN A 529 -18.99 40.88 -4.58
CA GLN A 529 -19.20 41.27 -3.19
C GLN A 529 -18.67 42.69 -2.89
N GLN A 530 -17.50 43.04 -3.46
CA GLN A 530 -16.96 44.41 -3.36
C GLN A 530 -17.86 45.46 -4.02
N LEU A 531 -18.49 45.11 -5.16
CA LEU A 531 -19.38 46.02 -5.90
C LEU A 531 -20.75 46.17 -5.24
N GLN A 532 -21.22 45.17 -4.50
CA GLN A 532 -22.53 45.19 -3.81
C GLN A 532 -22.52 45.99 -2.48
N GLY A 533 -21.30 46.33 -1.97
CA GLY A 533 -21.11 47.23 -0.82
C GLY A 533 -21.70 46.71 0.50
N SER A 534 -21.24 47.28 1.59
CA SER A 534 -21.79 46.96 2.92
C SER A 534 -23.28 47.36 3.01
N PRO A 535 -24.15 46.56 3.63
CA PRO A 535 -25.62 46.77 3.67
C PRO A 535 -26.10 48.06 4.38
N ASP A 536 -25.19 48.87 4.89
CA ASP A 536 -25.52 49.94 5.84
C ASP A 536 -25.69 51.35 5.21
N LYS A 537 -25.55 51.50 3.88
CA LYS A 537 -25.85 52.76 3.21
C LYS A 537 -26.84 52.50 2.09
N GLY A 538 -28.07 52.95 2.29
CA GLY A 538 -29.20 52.87 1.36
C GLY A 538 -29.00 53.69 0.06
N GLU A 539 -27.84 53.56 -0.58
CA GLU A 539 -27.54 54.12 -1.90
C GLU A 539 -27.92 53.13 -2.99
N THR A 540 -28.83 53.53 -3.85
CA THR A 540 -29.17 52.77 -5.06
C THR A 540 -27.95 52.76 -6.00
N LEU A 541 -27.51 51.51 -6.37
CA LEU A 541 -26.43 51.31 -7.31
C LEU A 541 -26.63 52.16 -8.58
N SER A 542 -25.58 52.81 -9.03
CA SER A 542 -25.62 53.56 -10.30
C SER A 542 -25.92 52.65 -11.49
N ALA A 543 -26.44 53.17 -12.59
CA ALA A 543 -26.74 52.38 -13.79
C ALA A 543 -25.50 51.62 -14.34
N GLU A 544 -24.32 52.19 -14.15
CA GLU A 544 -23.01 51.63 -14.57
C GLU A 544 -22.60 50.47 -13.65
N GLN A 545 -22.79 50.60 -12.34
CA GLN A 545 -22.58 49.55 -11.36
C GLN A 545 -23.55 48.40 -11.56
N GLN A 546 -24.83 48.67 -11.87
CA GLN A 546 -25.82 47.61 -12.19
C GLN A 546 -25.45 46.83 -13.48
N ALA A 547 -24.87 47.51 -14.47
CA ALA A 547 -24.38 46.84 -15.70
C ALA A 547 -23.21 45.92 -15.39
N THR A 548 -22.26 46.35 -14.56
CA THR A 548 -21.10 45.58 -14.11
C THR A 548 -21.52 44.37 -13.26
N VAL A 549 -22.45 44.53 -12.34
CA VAL A 549 -23.02 43.42 -11.55
C VAL A 549 -23.69 42.40 -12.49
N ARG A 550 -24.45 42.82 -13.49
CA ARG A 550 -25.05 41.91 -14.47
C ARG A 550 -23.99 41.11 -15.25
N GLN A 551 -22.89 41.75 -15.63
CA GLN A 551 -21.79 41.10 -16.32
C GLN A 551 -21.12 40.03 -15.46
N PHE A 552 -20.82 40.32 -14.19
CA PHE A 552 -20.26 39.34 -13.24
C PHE A 552 -21.22 38.18 -12.94
N LEU A 553 -22.54 38.43 -12.86
CA LEU A 553 -23.52 37.35 -12.71
C LEU A 553 -23.59 36.43 -13.93
N GLN A 554 -23.44 36.97 -15.12
CA GLN A 554 -23.35 36.19 -16.36
C GLN A 554 -22.06 35.34 -16.38
N GLU A 555 -20.94 35.95 -16.00
CA GLU A 555 -19.64 35.24 -15.91
C GLU A 555 -19.67 34.11 -14.87
N LYS A 556 -20.20 34.37 -13.68
CA LYS A 556 -20.43 33.34 -12.64
C LYS A 556 -21.27 32.16 -13.17
N THR A 557 -22.33 32.47 -13.92
CA THR A 557 -23.20 31.43 -14.51
C THR A 557 -22.47 30.62 -15.56
N ARG A 558 -21.59 31.27 -16.37
CA ARG A 558 -20.76 30.61 -17.36
C ARG A 558 -19.77 29.66 -16.72
N ILE A 559 -19.02 30.11 -15.70
CA ILE A 559 -18.04 29.31 -14.97
C ILE A 559 -18.70 28.08 -14.31
N ARG A 560 -19.86 28.27 -13.69
CA ARG A 560 -20.63 27.15 -13.09
C ARG A 560 -21.12 26.13 -14.13
N LYS A 561 -21.42 26.58 -15.36
CA LYS A 561 -21.77 25.68 -16.46
C LYS A 561 -20.56 24.90 -16.94
N GLU A 562 -19.40 25.53 -17.05
CA GLU A 562 -18.14 24.90 -17.44
C GLU A 562 -17.67 23.89 -16.39
N LEU A 563 -17.79 24.19 -15.10
CA LEU A 563 -17.52 23.25 -14.01
C LEU A 563 -18.39 21.97 -14.10
N ARG A 564 -19.69 22.13 -14.37
CA ARG A 564 -20.58 20.97 -14.57
C ARG A 564 -20.21 20.15 -15.79
N GLU A 565 -19.82 20.83 -16.87
CA GLU A 565 -19.39 20.16 -18.11
C GLU A 565 -18.11 19.34 -17.89
N VAL A 566 -17.14 19.87 -17.14
CA VAL A 566 -15.91 19.18 -16.77
C VAL A 566 -16.21 17.92 -15.96
N GLN A 567 -17.11 18.01 -14.96
CA GLN A 567 -17.54 16.85 -14.17
C GLN A 567 -18.28 15.80 -15.02
N TYR A 568 -19.12 16.24 -15.94
CA TYR A 568 -19.84 15.33 -16.85
C TYR A 568 -18.87 14.61 -17.80
N GLN A 569 -17.90 15.32 -18.39
CA GLN A 569 -16.92 14.75 -19.31
C GLN A 569 -16.00 13.73 -18.63
N LEU A 570 -15.61 13.96 -17.35
CA LEU A 570 -14.85 12.99 -16.58
C LEU A 570 -15.57 11.65 -16.46
N ASN A 571 -16.84 11.68 -16.07
CA ASN A 571 -17.65 10.48 -15.92
C ASN A 571 -17.94 9.79 -17.26
N ALA A 572 -18.23 10.57 -18.32
CA ALA A 572 -18.52 10.06 -19.64
C ALA A 572 -17.32 9.32 -20.26
N ASN A 573 -16.10 9.84 -20.12
CA ASN A 573 -14.89 9.21 -20.65
C ASN A 573 -14.58 7.87 -19.95
N ILE A 574 -14.80 7.78 -18.63
CA ILE A 574 -14.62 6.54 -17.87
C ILE A 574 -15.63 5.48 -18.33
N ASP A 575 -16.89 5.87 -18.52
CA ASP A 575 -17.96 4.97 -18.97
C ASP A 575 -17.77 4.50 -20.42
N GLU A 576 -17.28 5.37 -21.31
CA GLU A 576 -17.00 5.04 -22.71
C GLU A 576 -15.85 4.04 -22.82
N LEU A 577 -14.79 4.20 -22.05
CA LEU A 577 -13.69 3.25 -21.98
C LEU A 577 -14.17 1.88 -21.48
N GLY A 578 -14.96 1.85 -20.40
CA GLY A 578 -15.56 0.63 -19.86
C GLY A 578 -16.47 -0.08 -20.87
N ARG A 579 -17.26 0.68 -21.63
CA ARG A 579 -18.15 0.16 -22.68
C ARG A 579 -17.37 -0.43 -23.85
N THR A 580 -16.31 0.26 -24.29
CA THR A 580 -15.44 -0.21 -25.38
C THR A 580 -14.75 -1.52 -25.02
N LEU A 581 -14.19 -1.63 -23.80
CA LEU A 581 -13.55 -2.87 -23.33
C LEU A 581 -14.56 -4.03 -23.19
N LYS A 582 -15.78 -3.77 -22.69
CA LYS A 582 -16.85 -4.76 -22.63
C LYS A 582 -17.25 -5.24 -24.01
N MET A 583 -17.44 -4.34 -24.97
CA MET A 583 -17.77 -4.67 -26.36
C MET A 583 -16.67 -5.51 -27.02
N LEU A 584 -15.41 -5.16 -26.82
CA LEU A 584 -14.26 -5.90 -27.36
C LEU A 584 -14.23 -7.34 -26.81
N ASN A 585 -14.39 -7.52 -25.52
CA ASN A 585 -14.38 -8.85 -24.88
C ASN A 585 -15.61 -9.70 -25.25
N ILE A 586 -16.81 -9.10 -25.31
CA ILE A 586 -18.07 -9.81 -25.59
C ILE A 586 -18.18 -10.17 -27.08
N ALA A 587 -17.69 -9.32 -28.00
CA ALA A 587 -17.85 -9.52 -29.44
C ALA A 587 -16.60 -10.19 -30.08
N ALA A 588 -15.39 -9.73 -29.77
CA ALA A 588 -14.17 -10.18 -30.46
C ALA A 588 -13.82 -11.65 -30.17
N VAL A 589 -13.95 -12.08 -28.91
CA VAL A 589 -13.59 -13.45 -28.52
C VAL A 589 -14.53 -14.50 -29.16
N PRO A 590 -15.87 -14.37 -29.10
CA PRO A 590 -16.75 -15.30 -29.80
C PRO A 590 -16.57 -15.27 -31.32
N LEU A 591 -16.29 -14.11 -31.90
CA LEU A 591 -16.09 -13.95 -33.34
C LEU A 591 -14.82 -14.65 -33.81
N LEU A 592 -13.70 -14.53 -33.06
CA LEU A 592 -12.45 -15.26 -33.34
C LEU A 592 -12.63 -16.77 -33.20
N LEU A 593 -13.35 -17.24 -32.17
CA LEU A 593 -13.65 -18.66 -31.99
C LEU A 593 -14.52 -19.20 -33.13
N SER A 594 -15.54 -18.44 -33.54
CA SER A 594 -16.42 -18.80 -34.65
C SER A 594 -15.66 -18.86 -35.99
N LEU A 595 -14.77 -17.88 -36.25
CA LEU A 595 -13.90 -17.88 -37.42
C LEU A 595 -12.94 -19.08 -37.41
N GLY A 596 -12.33 -19.38 -36.25
CA GLY A 596 -11.49 -20.56 -36.09
C GLY A 596 -12.22 -21.87 -36.36
N MET A 597 -13.45 -22.03 -35.86
CA MET A 597 -14.29 -23.21 -36.16
C MET A 597 -14.67 -23.30 -37.64
N LEU A 598 -15.01 -22.18 -38.27
CA LEU A 598 -15.30 -22.14 -39.71
C LEU A 598 -14.08 -22.54 -40.56
N LEU A 599 -12.88 -22.07 -40.15
CA LEU A 599 -11.63 -22.41 -40.82
C LEU A 599 -11.30 -23.90 -40.69
N VAL A 600 -11.45 -24.47 -39.52
CA VAL A 600 -11.28 -25.91 -39.26
C VAL A 600 -12.31 -26.72 -40.08
N TRP A 601 -13.57 -26.26 -40.12
CA TRP A 601 -14.64 -26.89 -40.93
C TRP A 601 -14.33 -26.82 -42.43
N ALA A 602 -13.90 -25.66 -42.94
CA ALA A 602 -13.53 -25.48 -44.34
C ALA A 602 -12.34 -26.38 -44.75
N VAL A 603 -11.30 -26.46 -43.91
CA VAL A 603 -10.14 -27.35 -44.14
C VAL A 603 -10.59 -28.84 -44.15
N ARG A 604 -11.46 -29.23 -43.22
CA ARG A 604 -12.04 -30.60 -43.21
C ARG A 604 -12.90 -30.86 -44.41
N TYR A 605 -13.70 -29.92 -44.86
CA TYR A 605 -14.57 -30.02 -46.05
C TYR A 605 -13.72 -30.17 -47.33
N LEU A 606 -12.70 -29.34 -47.52
CA LEU A 606 -11.75 -29.39 -48.64
C LEU A 606 -10.95 -30.70 -48.68
N ARG A 607 -10.55 -31.24 -47.53
CA ARG A 607 -9.91 -32.57 -47.45
C ARG A 607 -10.86 -33.69 -47.82
N ARG A 608 -12.12 -33.65 -47.42
CA ARG A 608 -13.16 -34.64 -47.81
C ARG A 608 -13.48 -34.57 -49.29
N SER A 609 -13.56 -33.40 -49.93
CA SER A 609 -13.81 -33.23 -51.33
C SER A 609 -12.66 -33.79 -52.21
N LYS A 610 -11.41 -33.62 -51.76
CA LYS A 610 -10.21 -34.22 -52.43
C LYS A 610 -10.18 -35.75 -52.31
N ASP A 611 -10.65 -36.33 -51.22
CA ASP A 611 -10.74 -37.79 -51.07
C ASP A 611 -11.86 -38.41 -51.92
N LEU A 612 -12.95 -37.68 -52.14
CA LEU A 612 -14.01 -38.11 -53.03
C LEU A 612 -13.63 -38.02 -54.52
N SER A 613 -12.85 -37.01 -54.94
CA SER A 613 -12.37 -36.88 -56.32
C SER A 613 -11.27 -37.92 -56.64
N ARG A 614 -10.55 -38.44 -55.67
CA ARG A 614 -9.60 -39.55 -55.85
C ARG A 614 -10.25 -40.92 -55.96
N LYS A 615 -11.50 -41.09 -55.51
CA LYS A 615 -12.25 -42.35 -55.61
C LYS A 615 -13.09 -42.48 -56.89
N SER A 616 -13.21 -41.43 -57.68
CA SER A 616 -13.97 -41.40 -58.94
C SER A 616 -13.10 -41.45 -60.19
N ALA A 617 -11.80 -41.79 -60.12
CA ALA A 617 -10.98 -42.04 -61.29
C ALA A 617 -11.38 -43.38 -61.90
N PRO A 618 -11.79 -43.45 -63.20
CA PRO A 618 -12.26 -44.69 -63.84
C PRO A 618 -11.11 -45.68 -64.04
N LEU A 619 -11.36 -46.95 -63.68
CA LEU A 619 -10.53 -48.10 -64.02
C LEU A 619 -10.41 -48.20 -65.54
N GLY A 620 -9.21 -47.89 -66.06
CA GLY A 620 -8.85 -48.03 -67.48
C GLY A 620 -9.07 -49.47 -67.95
N LYS A 621 -9.71 -49.59 -69.09
CA LYS A 621 -9.96 -50.80 -69.85
C LYS A 621 -8.68 -51.62 -70.08
N VAL A 622 -8.67 -52.82 -69.60
CA VAL A 622 -7.70 -53.86 -70.10
C VAL A 622 -8.34 -54.39 -71.39
N ALA A 623 -7.75 -54.02 -72.53
CA ALA A 623 -8.03 -54.61 -73.83
C ALA A 623 -7.20 -55.88 -73.94
N GLY A 624 -7.91 -56.98 -74.16
CA GLY A 624 -7.27 -58.27 -74.54
C GLY A 624 -6.74 -58.25 -75.92
N SER A 625 -5.62 -58.91 -76.10
CA SER A 625 -5.13 -59.36 -77.41
C SER A 625 -4.79 -60.82 -77.30
N ARG A 626 -5.57 -61.59 -78.08
CA ARG A 626 -5.28 -63.01 -78.48
C ARG A 626 -4.36 -63.04 -79.66
N ARG A 627 -3.58 -64.15 -79.75
CA ARG A 627 -2.89 -64.79 -80.89
C ARG A 627 -1.35 -64.47 -80.94
N ALA A 628 -0.49 -65.44 -81.08
CA ALA A 628 -0.48 -66.84 -81.56
C ALA A 628 0.68 -67.60 -80.86
#